data_b1db2e93bff30ce0bc03c0927a38c7b5
#
_entry.id   b1db2e93bff30ce0bc03c0927a38c7b5
#
_cell.length_a   1.000
_cell.length_b   1.000
_cell.length_c   1.000
_cell.angle_alpha   90.00
_cell.angle_beta   90.00
_cell.angle_gamma   90.00
#
_symmetry.space_group_name_H-M   'P 1'
#
loop_
_entity.id
_entity.type
_entity.pdbx_description
1 polymer ?
#
loop_
_entity_poly.entity_id
_entity_poly.type
_entity_poly.pdbx_seq_one_letter_code
_entity_poly.pdbx_strand_id
1 'polypeptide(L)'
;KHAEKAALDGDHLGLLHGLPVGIKDLEATKNIRTTMGSRIYSDNVPESDQGSVANIRAEGGIILGKTNTPEFGAGANTRNLVFGATGNPFAPKKTCGGSSGGSAVAVATGMMPLASGSDYGGSLRTPASFCGVVGIRPSPGVVAAEGRPVGLLPFSVLGPMGRNVDDAYLLMQAQLGVDPRDPFSTAPRVELSTPLDAADLSSITAMITSDFGIASMSNSYRSIFQARTSLFRHHFAAAYDGNPDFTDAENCFEVLRGVNFVA
;
A
#
# COMPACT_ATOMS: atom_id res chain seq x y z
N LYS A 1 8.14 -13.10 23.32
CA LYS A 1 9.02 -12.92 24.52
C LYS A 1 9.39 -11.45 24.76
N HIS A 2 9.94 -10.67 23.78
CA HIS A 2 10.27 -9.25 24.01
C HIS A 2 9.02 -8.41 24.24
N ALA A 3 8.01 -8.53 23.39
CA ALA A 3 6.73 -7.82 23.52
C ALA A 3 6.01 -8.19 24.84
N GLU A 4 5.97 -9.48 25.17
CA GLU A 4 5.41 -9.97 26.43
C GLU A 4 6.13 -9.39 27.64
N LYS A 5 7.48 -9.36 27.60
CA LYS A 5 8.29 -8.80 28.65
C LYS A 5 8.01 -7.31 28.85
N ALA A 6 8.03 -6.52 27.76
CA ALA A 6 7.75 -5.08 27.82
C ALA A 6 6.36 -4.80 28.44
N ALA A 7 5.35 -5.60 28.08
CA ALA A 7 4.02 -5.46 28.68
C ALA A 7 4.00 -5.81 30.20
N LEU A 8 4.78 -6.81 30.62
CA LEU A 8 4.88 -7.20 32.04
C LEU A 8 5.69 -6.19 32.87
N ASP A 9 6.73 -5.59 32.26
CA ASP A 9 7.59 -4.61 32.92
C ASP A 9 6.94 -3.22 33.01
N GLY A 10 5.78 -3.01 32.38
CA GLY A 10 5.04 -1.74 32.40
C GLY A 10 5.68 -0.67 31.51
N ASP A 11 6.44 -1.07 30.49
CA ASP A 11 7.04 -0.17 29.51
C ASP A 11 5.96 0.60 28.73
N HIS A 12 6.33 1.76 28.17
CA HIS A 12 5.48 2.45 27.20
C HIS A 12 5.34 1.59 25.94
N LEU A 13 4.11 1.21 25.64
CA LEU A 13 3.80 0.38 24.47
C LEU A 13 3.51 1.25 23.25
N GLY A 14 4.19 0.98 22.13
CA GLY A 14 3.91 1.63 20.85
C GLY A 14 2.58 1.18 20.23
N LEU A 15 2.14 1.89 19.18
CA LEU A 15 0.85 1.67 18.50
C LEU A 15 0.65 0.24 17.98
N LEU A 16 1.72 -0.43 17.55
CA LEU A 16 1.69 -1.77 16.97
C LEU A 16 2.19 -2.85 17.95
N HIS A 17 2.27 -2.55 19.23
CA HIS A 17 2.87 -3.45 20.20
C HIS A 17 2.30 -4.87 20.12
N GLY A 18 3.17 -5.83 19.81
CA GLY A 18 2.82 -7.23 19.71
C GLY A 18 2.06 -7.65 18.45
N LEU A 19 1.70 -6.72 17.57
CA LEU A 19 1.01 -7.04 16.31
C LEU A 19 1.99 -7.55 15.25
N PRO A 20 1.67 -8.66 14.56
CA PRO A 20 2.47 -9.16 13.46
C PRO A 20 2.25 -8.32 12.20
N VAL A 21 3.34 -7.94 11.53
CA VAL A 21 3.32 -7.13 10.32
C VAL A 21 4.13 -7.81 9.21
N GLY A 22 3.57 -7.87 8.01
CA GLY A 22 4.27 -8.30 6.80
C GLY A 22 4.94 -7.12 6.10
N ILE A 23 6.16 -7.30 5.63
CA ILE A 23 6.91 -6.25 4.93
C ILE A 23 7.07 -6.63 3.46
N LYS A 24 6.66 -5.75 2.55
CA LYS A 24 6.85 -5.97 1.11
C LYS A 24 8.32 -6.20 0.79
N ASP A 25 8.61 -7.16 -0.07
CA ASP A 25 9.98 -7.58 -0.39
C ASP A 25 10.76 -6.58 -1.28
N LEU A 26 10.36 -5.32 -1.27
CA LEU A 26 11.10 -4.17 -1.77
C LEU A 26 11.68 -3.29 -0.67
N GLU A 27 11.20 -3.44 0.57
CA GLU A 27 11.60 -2.62 1.70
C GLU A 27 12.72 -3.31 2.46
N ALA A 28 13.90 -2.69 2.54
CA ALA A 28 15.03 -3.22 3.28
C ALA A 28 14.65 -3.50 4.73
N THR A 29 14.90 -4.73 5.19
CA THR A 29 14.54 -5.18 6.53
C THR A 29 15.76 -5.82 7.18
N LYS A 30 16.28 -5.19 8.20
CA LYS A 30 17.50 -5.61 8.89
C LYS A 30 17.42 -7.07 9.32
N ASN A 31 18.47 -7.82 8.98
CA ASN A 31 18.63 -9.25 9.31
C ASN A 31 17.53 -10.17 8.73
N ILE A 32 16.71 -9.68 7.80
CA ILE A 32 15.72 -10.49 7.10
C ILE A 32 15.99 -10.41 5.60
N ARG A 33 16.10 -11.57 4.96
CA ARG A 33 16.35 -11.66 3.53
C ARG A 33 15.35 -10.83 2.75
N THR A 34 15.85 -9.90 1.92
CA THR A 34 15.08 -8.97 1.11
C THR A 34 15.56 -9.06 -0.33
N THR A 35 14.76 -9.71 -1.19
CA THR A 35 15.21 -10.13 -2.53
C THR A 35 14.82 -9.17 -3.64
N MET A 36 13.92 -8.22 -3.38
CA MET A 36 13.30 -7.37 -4.41
C MET A 36 12.60 -8.18 -5.52
N GLY A 37 12.26 -9.46 -5.24
CA GLY A 37 11.74 -10.39 -6.24
C GLY A 37 12.73 -10.78 -7.34
N SER A 38 14.01 -10.45 -7.19
CA SER A 38 15.08 -10.66 -8.18
C SER A 38 16.07 -11.73 -7.75
N ARG A 39 16.50 -12.54 -8.71
CA ARG A 39 17.59 -13.50 -8.51
C ARG A 39 18.93 -12.84 -8.18
N ILE A 40 19.12 -11.58 -8.61
CA ILE A 40 20.34 -10.80 -8.31
C ILE A 40 20.48 -10.59 -6.80
N TYR A 41 19.34 -10.44 -6.10
CA TYR A 41 19.28 -10.21 -4.66
C TYR A 41 18.78 -11.42 -3.87
N SER A 42 18.83 -12.63 -4.46
CA SER A 42 18.25 -13.84 -3.83
C SER A 42 18.74 -14.11 -2.42
N ASP A 43 19.99 -13.74 -2.12
CA ASP A 43 20.64 -13.98 -0.82
C ASP A 43 20.91 -12.67 -0.05
N ASN A 44 20.40 -11.55 -0.54
CA ASN A 44 20.62 -10.25 0.08
C ASN A 44 19.93 -10.15 1.45
N VAL A 45 20.71 -9.83 2.47
CA VAL A 45 20.24 -9.58 3.84
C VAL A 45 20.68 -8.17 4.24
N PRO A 46 19.77 -7.19 4.30
CA PRO A 46 20.10 -5.82 4.65
C PRO A 46 20.67 -5.68 6.07
N GLU A 47 21.65 -4.79 6.24
CA GLU A 47 22.26 -4.47 7.53
C GLU A 47 21.47 -3.41 8.32
N SER A 48 20.51 -2.72 7.65
CA SER A 48 19.65 -1.71 8.26
C SER A 48 18.21 -1.86 7.77
N ASP A 49 17.28 -1.39 8.58
CA ASP A 49 15.90 -1.22 8.16
C ASP A 49 15.75 0.03 7.28
N GLN A 50 14.87 -0.01 6.31
CA GLN A 50 14.31 1.17 5.67
C GLN A 50 13.49 1.98 6.69
N GLY A 51 13.40 3.31 6.54
CA GLY A 51 12.78 4.20 7.53
C GLY A 51 11.38 3.77 7.95
N SER A 52 10.52 3.43 6.99
CA SER A 52 9.17 2.92 7.27
C SER A 52 9.17 1.65 8.13
N VAL A 53 10.12 0.75 7.89
CA VAL A 53 10.29 -0.52 8.65
C VAL A 53 10.84 -0.26 10.04
N ALA A 54 11.78 0.69 10.16
CA ALA A 54 12.31 1.12 11.45
C ALA A 54 11.21 1.71 12.35
N ASN A 55 10.32 2.53 11.78
CA ASN A 55 9.18 3.10 12.48
C ASN A 55 8.20 2.01 12.95
N ILE A 56 7.87 1.03 12.10
CA ILE A 56 7.04 -0.12 12.48
C ILE A 56 7.64 -0.87 13.69
N ARG A 57 8.96 -1.06 13.71
CA ARG A 57 9.64 -1.70 14.86
C ARG A 57 9.62 -0.83 16.11
N ALA A 58 9.85 0.48 15.95
CA ALA A 58 9.82 1.44 17.07
C ALA A 58 8.44 1.48 17.73
N GLU A 59 7.38 1.33 16.95
CA GLU A 59 6.01 1.21 17.42
C GLU A 59 5.65 -0.21 17.95
N GLY A 60 6.63 -1.08 18.15
CA GLY A 60 6.45 -2.40 18.75
C GLY A 60 5.89 -3.48 17.82
N GLY A 61 5.81 -3.21 16.52
CA GLY A 61 5.38 -4.18 15.52
C GLY A 61 6.36 -5.36 15.37
N ILE A 62 5.81 -6.56 15.28
CA ILE A 62 6.59 -7.80 15.08
C ILE A 62 6.65 -8.10 13.59
N ILE A 63 7.82 -7.91 12.97
CA ILE A 63 7.99 -8.27 11.56
C ILE A 63 7.99 -9.79 11.42
N LEU A 64 6.90 -10.31 10.85
CA LEU A 64 6.71 -11.75 10.70
C LEU A 64 7.47 -12.32 9.49
N GLY A 65 7.64 -11.50 8.45
CA GLY A 65 8.36 -11.89 7.25
C GLY A 65 8.15 -10.95 6.07
N LYS A 66 8.62 -11.39 4.90
CA LYS A 66 8.51 -10.64 3.64
C LYS A 66 7.32 -11.14 2.83
N THR A 67 6.66 -10.22 2.13
CA THR A 67 5.54 -10.52 1.24
C THR A 67 5.95 -10.37 -0.22
N ASN A 68 5.45 -11.25 -1.08
CA ASN A 68 5.88 -11.37 -2.47
C ASN A 68 5.53 -10.14 -3.31
N THR A 69 6.38 -9.86 -4.31
CA THR A 69 6.27 -8.75 -5.26
C THR A 69 6.77 -9.22 -6.64
N PRO A 70 6.39 -8.63 -7.77
CA PRO A 70 7.14 -8.83 -9.00
C PRO A 70 8.56 -8.27 -8.88
N GLU A 71 9.47 -8.72 -9.72
CA GLU A 71 10.87 -8.28 -9.73
C GLU A 71 10.95 -6.74 -9.77
N PHE A 72 11.69 -6.14 -8.80
CA PHE A 72 11.80 -4.69 -8.58
C PHE A 72 10.47 -3.94 -8.44
N GLY A 73 9.37 -4.63 -8.15
CA GLY A 73 8.04 -4.02 -8.12
C GLY A 73 7.49 -3.68 -9.50
N ALA A 74 8.18 -4.09 -10.57
CA ALA A 74 7.83 -3.77 -11.94
C ALA A 74 6.71 -4.67 -12.47
N GLY A 75 5.49 -4.17 -12.49
CA GLY A 75 4.33 -4.87 -13.05
C GLY A 75 3.14 -4.99 -12.13
N ALA A 76 1.99 -5.27 -12.74
CA ALA A 76 0.70 -5.36 -12.07
C ALA A 76 0.32 -6.79 -11.65
N ASN A 77 1.24 -7.75 -11.80
CA ASN A 77 1.03 -9.14 -11.43
C ASN A 77 2.16 -9.63 -10.53
N THR A 78 1.81 -10.16 -9.36
CA THR A 78 2.79 -10.60 -8.35
C THR A 78 3.33 -11.98 -8.70
N ARG A 79 4.42 -11.98 -9.48
CA ARG A 79 5.20 -13.17 -9.83
C ARG A 79 6.67 -12.79 -10.05
N ASN A 80 7.58 -13.69 -9.68
CA ASN A 80 9.01 -13.55 -9.92
C ASN A 80 9.68 -14.92 -10.01
N LEU A 81 10.98 -14.92 -10.29
CA LEU A 81 11.76 -16.14 -10.44
C LEU A 81 12.36 -16.66 -9.12
N VAL A 82 12.20 -15.95 -8.01
CA VAL A 82 12.68 -16.35 -6.68
C VAL A 82 11.61 -17.18 -5.95
N PHE A 83 10.36 -16.70 -5.95
CA PHE A 83 9.25 -17.27 -5.16
C PHE A 83 8.08 -17.76 -6.02
N GLY A 84 8.11 -17.55 -7.33
CA GLY A 84 6.99 -17.89 -8.19
C GLY A 84 5.85 -16.88 -8.14
N ALA A 85 4.62 -17.34 -8.42
CA ALA A 85 3.43 -16.51 -8.49
C ALA A 85 2.59 -16.60 -7.21
N THR A 86 2.06 -15.45 -6.79
CA THR A 86 1.03 -15.38 -5.74
C THR A 86 -0.35 -15.36 -6.41
N GLY A 87 -1.18 -16.34 -6.06
CA GLY A 87 -2.56 -16.46 -6.55
C GLY A 87 -3.54 -15.60 -5.78
N ASN A 88 -4.68 -15.28 -6.41
CA ASN A 88 -5.77 -14.55 -5.77
C ASN A 88 -6.42 -15.39 -4.65
N PRO A 89 -6.75 -14.83 -3.47
CA PRO A 89 -7.30 -15.61 -2.35
C PRO A 89 -8.66 -16.26 -2.66
N PHE A 90 -9.45 -15.66 -3.56
CA PHE A 90 -10.77 -16.20 -3.95
C PHE A 90 -10.70 -17.14 -5.18
N ALA A 91 -9.65 -17.01 -5.98
CA ALA A 91 -9.45 -17.80 -7.19
C ALA A 91 -7.93 -18.02 -7.44
N PRO A 92 -7.28 -19.00 -6.79
CA PRO A 92 -5.83 -19.17 -6.76
C PRO A 92 -5.14 -19.30 -8.14
N LYS A 93 -5.89 -19.65 -9.18
CA LYS A 93 -5.38 -19.68 -10.57
C LYS A 93 -5.39 -18.31 -11.27
N LYS A 94 -5.99 -17.29 -10.66
CA LYS A 94 -6.03 -15.92 -11.17
C LYS A 94 -5.01 -15.05 -10.45
N THR A 95 -4.68 -13.91 -11.05
CA THR A 95 -3.79 -12.93 -10.44
C THR A 95 -4.42 -12.28 -9.22
N CYS A 96 -3.60 -12.02 -8.20
CA CYS A 96 -3.97 -11.19 -7.05
C CYS A 96 -3.72 -9.69 -7.29
N GLY A 97 -3.34 -9.31 -8.52
CA GLY A 97 -2.85 -7.97 -8.79
C GLY A 97 -1.39 -7.79 -8.34
N GLY A 98 -0.92 -6.57 -8.34
CA GLY A 98 0.45 -6.21 -7.97
C GLY A 98 0.68 -4.68 -7.99
N SER A 99 1.85 -4.29 -7.54
CA SER A 99 3.00 -5.12 -7.14
C SER A 99 2.98 -5.57 -5.67
N SER A 100 2.10 -5.07 -4.78
CA SER A 100 1.98 -5.49 -3.38
C SER A 100 1.02 -6.69 -3.20
N GLY A 101 0.97 -7.61 -4.18
CA GLY A 101 0.01 -8.72 -4.15
C GLY A 101 0.24 -9.71 -3.03
N GLY A 102 1.50 -9.97 -2.66
CA GLY A 102 1.81 -10.82 -1.50
C GLY A 102 1.27 -10.24 -0.20
N SER A 103 1.37 -8.92 0.00
CA SER A 103 0.80 -8.21 1.15
C SER A 103 -0.73 -8.31 1.18
N ALA A 104 -1.38 -8.04 0.04
CA ALA A 104 -2.83 -8.12 -0.07
C ALA A 104 -3.36 -9.53 0.24
N VAL A 105 -2.71 -10.56 -0.31
CA VAL A 105 -3.10 -11.97 -0.07
C VAL A 105 -2.87 -12.36 1.39
N ALA A 106 -1.75 -11.97 1.97
CA ALA A 106 -1.44 -12.30 3.36
C ALA A 106 -2.47 -11.69 4.34
N VAL A 107 -2.91 -10.45 4.09
CA VAL A 107 -3.96 -9.80 4.87
C VAL A 107 -5.33 -10.44 4.61
N ALA A 108 -5.69 -10.67 3.34
CA ALA A 108 -6.98 -11.24 2.96
C ALA A 108 -7.20 -12.67 3.51
N THR A 109 -6.13 -13.45 3.62
CA THR A 109 -6.19 -14.83 4.12
C THR A 109 -5.97 -14.95 5.62
N GLY A 110 -5.77 -13.84 6.33
CA GLY A 110 -5.56 -13.84 7.78
C GLY A 110 -4.19 -14.34 8.23
N MET A 111 -3.21 -14.44 7.33
CA MET A 111 -1.83 -14.79 7.69
C MET A 111 -1.22 -13.73 8.62
N MET A 112 -1.61 -12.48 8.44
CA MET A 112 -1.25 -11.35 9.30
C MET A 112 -2.33 -10.26 9.19
N PRO A 113 -2.54 -9.44 10.25
CA PRO A 113 -3.54 -8.38 10.22
C PRO A 113 -3.12 -7.19 9.35
N LEU A 114 -1.82 -6.93 9.27
CA LEU A 114 -1.23 -5.73 8.69
C LEU A 114 -0.09 -6.09 7.74
N ALA A 115 0.05 -5.37 6.66
CA ALA A 115 1.22 -5.49 5.78
C ALA A 115 1.58 -4.15 5.14
N SER A 116 2.88 -3.90 4.92
CA SER A 116 3.34 -2.76 4.15
C SER A 116 3.23 -3.01 2.65
N GLY A 117 3.23 -1.94 1.87
CA GLY A 117 3.26 -1.98 0.42
C GLY A 117 3.79 -0.68 -0.17
N SER A 118 3.86 -0.63 -1.48
CA SER A 118 4.24 0.57 -2.22
C SER A 118 3.34 0.77 -3.44
N ASP A 119 3.21 2.01 -3.91
CA ASP A 119 2.35 2.35 -5.04
C ASP A 119 3.02 3.39 -5.92
N TYR A 120 3.39 3.00 -7.13
CA TYR A 120 3.84 3.90 -8.18
C TYR A 120 2.68 4.21 -9.15
N GLY A 121 1.99 3.19 -9.64
CA GLY A 121 0.89 3.27 -10.61
C GLY A 121 -0.31 2.40 -10.22
N GLY A 122 -0.59 2.23 -8.91
CA GLY A 122 -1.71 1.42 -8.42
C GLY A 122 -1.30 0.25 -7.53
N SER A 123 -0.02 0.11 -7.19
CA SER A 123 0.49 -1.12 -6.56
C SER A 123 0.09 -1.37 -5.10
N LEU A 124 -0.57 -0.43 -4.42
CA LEU A 124 -1.36 -0.65 -3.19
C LEU A 124 -2.83 -0.91 -3.53
N ARG A 125 -3.41 -0.05 -4.35
CA ARG A 125 -4.84 0.00 -4.67
C ARG A 125 -5.31 -1.19 -5.51
N THR A 126 -4.57 -1.55 -6.56
CA THR A 126 -4.92 -2.67 -7.45
C THR A 126 -4.99 -4.01 -6.71
N PRO A 127 -3.92 -4.45 -5.98
CA PRO A 127 -4.01 -5.71 -5.26
C PRO A 127 -5.03 -5.65 -4.10
N ALA A 128 -5.24 -4.51 -3.45
CA ALA A 128 -6.28 -4.36 -2.44
C ALA A 128 -7.67 -4.61 -3.03
N SER A 129 -7.98 -4.01 -4.18
CA SER A 129 -9.22 -4.25 -4.91
C SER A 129 -9.41 -5.71 -5.31
N PHE A 130 -8.35 -6.36 -5.82
CA PHE A 130 -8.40 -7.75 -6.28
C PHE A 130 -8.57 -8.77 -5.15
N CYS A 131 -8.08 -8.43 -3.96
CA CYS A 131 -8.07 -9.32 -2.78
C CYS A 131 -9.13 -8.95 -1.73
N GLY A 132 -9.94 -7.89 -1.96
CA GLY A 132 -11.00 -7.47 -1.04
C GLY A 132 -10.48 -6.95 0.31
N VAL A 133 -9.37 -6.22 0.30
CA VAL A 133 -8.76 -5.57 1.47
C VAL A 133 -8.61 -4.07 1.24
N VAL A 134 -8.19 -3.33 2.26
CA VAL A 134 -7.91 -1.90 2.18
C VAL A 134 -6.42 -1.68 1.91
N GLY A 135 -6.11 -0.86 0.91
CA GLY A 135 -4.77 -0.37 0.64
C GLY A 135 -4.82 1.15 0.48
N ILE A 136 -4.08 1.86 1.32
CA ILE A 136 -4.05 3.33 1.31
C ILE A 136 -2.82 3.80 0.55
N ARG A 137 -3.04 4.59 -0.51
CA ARG A 137 -1.98 5.36 -1.16
C ARG A 137 -1.94 6.76 -0.54
N PRO A 138 -0.98 7.06 0.36
CA PRO A 138 -0.83 8.40 0.90
C PRO A 138 -0.26 9.37 -0.14
N SER A 139 -0.26 10.65 0.17
CA SER A 139 0.49 11.65 -0.59
C SER A 139 2.01 11.42 -0.46
N PRO A 140 2.83 11.83 -1.45
CA PRO A 140 4.28 11.72 -1.35
C PRO A 140 4.81 12.37 -0.07
N GLY A 141 5.71 11.68 0.63
CA GLY A 141 6.36 12.16 1.85
C GLY A 141 5.57 11.97 3.15
N VAL A 142 4.30 11.56 3.10
CA VAL A 142 3.53 11.20 4.32
C VAL A 142 4.14 9.98 5.01
N VAL A 143 4.46 8.97 4.24
CA VAL A 143 5.38 7.90 4.65
C VAL A 143 6.68 8.12 3.90
N ALA A 144 7.76 8.36 4.63
CA ALA A 144 9.05 8.64 4.03
C ALA A 144 9.54 7.45 3.19
N ALA A 145 10.07 7.74 2.01
CA ALA A 145 10.58 6.75 1.07
C ALA A 145 11.97 7.19 0.57
N GLU A 146 12.99 6.85 1.32
CA GLU A 146 14.38 7.10 0.97
C GLU A 146 14.83 6.24 -0.22
N GLY A 147 15.89 6.66 -0.89
CA GLY A 147 16.49 5.88 -1.99
C GLY A 147 15.68 5.89 -3.28
N ARG A 148 15.00 6.99 -3.58
CA ARG A 148 14.31 7.15 -4.87
C ARG A 148 15.30 7.17 -6.02
N PRO A 149 15.14 6.33 -7.06
CA PRO A 149 16.05 6.33 -8.23
C PRO A 149 16.11 7.70 -8.91
N VAL A 150 14.96 8.37 -9.04
CA VAL A 150 14.86 9.76 -9.50
C VAL A 150 14.37 10.60 -8.33
N GLY A 151 15.28 11.32 -7.69
CA GLY A 151 15.07 11.96 -6.38
C GLY A 151 13.81 12.81 -6.24
N LEU A 152 13.48 13.62 -7.25
CA LEU A 152 12.31 14.51 -7.23
C LEU A 152 11.09 13.94 -7.97
N LEU A 153 11.04 12.64 -8.23
CA LEU A 153 9.87 11.99 -8.84
C LEU A 153 8.88 11.53 -7.74
N PRO A 154 7.67 12.13 -7.66
CA PRO A 154 6.75 11.90 -6.53
C PRO A 154 5.90 10.63 -6.64
N PHE A 155 6.03 9.84 -7.70
CA PHE A 155 5.08 8.76 -7.99
C PHE A 155 5.17 7.56 -7.05
N SER A 156 6.37 7.16 -6.62
CA SER A 156 6.52 6.05 -5.70
C SER A 156 6.23 6.49 -4.27
N VAL A 157 5.28 5.85 -3.63
CA VAL A 157 4.95 6.04 -2.22
C VAL A 157 4.90 4.70 -1.50
N LEU A 158 5.22 4.70 -0.21
CA LEU A 158 4.98 3.59 0.70
C LEU A 158 3.62 3.78 1.37
N GLY A 159 3.01 2.69 1.80
CA GLY A 159 1.74 2.78 2.50
C GLY A 159 1.27 1.43 3.07
N PRO A 160 0.20 1.47 3.86
CA PRO A 160 -0.32 0.34 4.59
C PRO A 160 -1.34 -0.46 3.78
N MET A 161 -1.49 -1.72 4.18
CA MET A 161 -2.61 -2.60 3.84
C MET A 161 -3.18 -3.25 5.09
N GLY A 162 -4.50 -3.27 5.21
CA GLY A 162 -5.25 -3.86 6.32
C GLY A 162 -6.57 -4.46 5.84
N ARG A 163 -7.27 -5.20 6.68
CA ARG A 163 -8.57 -5.82 6.33
C ARG A 163 -9.70 -4.79 6.27
N ASN A 164 -9.59 -3.74 7.06
CA ASN A 164 -10.51 -2.61 7.15
C ASN A 164 -9.73 -1.30 7.19
N VAL A 165 -10.45 -0.18 7.24
CA VAL A 165 -9.84 1.16 7.23
C VAL A 165 -9.05 1.42 8.51
N ASP A 166 -9.58 0.99 9.67
CA ASP A 166 -8.95 1.21 10.98
C ASP A 166 -7.60 0.47 11.07
N ASP A 167 -7.56 -0.79 10.62
CA ASP A 167 -6.31 -1.58 10.54
C ASP A 167 -5.27 -0.88 9.64
N ALA A 168 -5.67 -0.47 8.44
CA ALA A 168 -4.76 0.19 7.51
C ALA A 168 -4.30 1.56 8.04
N TYR A 169 -5.20 2.30 8.67
CA TYR A 169 -4.89 3.59 9.27
C TYR A 169 -3.93 3.46 10.46
N LEU A 170 -4.13 2.47 11.33
CA LEU A 170 -3.22 2.16 12.43
C LEU A 170 -1.80 1.91 11.94
N LEU A 171 -1.65 1.10 10.88
CA LEU A 171 -0.33 0.86 10.28
C LEU A 171 0.23 2.13 9.65
N MET A 172 -0.61 2.97 9.02
CA MET A 172 -0.16 4.24 8.45
C MET A 172 0.41 5.15 9.54
N GLN A 173 -0.27 5.28 10.69
CA GLN A 173 0.21 6.08 11.82
C GLN A 173 1.59 5.60 12.29
N ALA A 174 1.79 4.30 12.39
CA ALA A 174 3.07 3.72 12.77
C ALA A 174 4.18 3.89 11.71
N GLN A 175 3.83 4.10 10.43
CA GLN A 175 4.79 4.35 9.36
C GLN A 175 5.17 5.82 9.22
N LEU A 176 4.46 6.74 9.88
CA LEU A 176 4.72 8.17 9.81
C LEU A 176 6.10 8.52 10.36
N GLY A 177 6.68 9.56 9.81
CA GLY A 177 7.92 10.11 10.29
C GLY A 177 8.59 10.98 9.23
N VAL A 178 9.35 11.97 9.69
CA VAL A 178 10.18 12.80 8.82
C VAL A 178 11.52 12.12 8.64
N ASP A 179 11.90 11.88 7.39
CA ASP A 179 13.23 11.37 7.05
C ASP A 179 13.92 12.35 6.10
N PRO A 180 15.04 12.97 6.47
CA PRO A 180 15.74 13.95 5.65
C PRO A 180 16.31 13.37 4.35
N ARG A 181 16.32 12.06 4.19
CA ARG A 181 16.74 11.37 2.96
C ARG A 181 15.64 11.29 1.90
N ASP A 182 14.37 11.58 2.26
CA ASP A 182 13.27 11.72 1.29
C ASP A 182 12.95 13.20 1.09
N PRO A 183 13.16 13.79 -0.11
CA PRO A 183 12.92 15.21 -0.36
C PRO A 183 11.45 15.62 -0.23
N PHE A 184 10.52 14.66 -0.23
CA PHE A 184 9.09 14.91 -0.03
C PHE A 184 8.66 14.73 1.43
N SER A 185 9.52 14.20 2.29
CA SER A 185 9.18 13.93 3.68
C SER A 185 9.01 15.24 4.45
N THR A 186 7.80 15.43 4.96
CA THR A 186 7.43 16.60 5.75
C THR A 186 6.62 16.18 6.97
N ALA A 187 6.64 16.98 8.02
CA ALA A 187 5.75 16.74 9.15
C ALA A 187 4.29 16.74 8.69
N PRO A 188 3.45 15.84 9.18
CA PRO A 188 2.03 15.84 8.88
C PRO A 188 1.42 17.20 9.21
N ARG A 189 0.64 17.76 8.28
CA ARG A 189 -0.05 19.05 8.48
C ARG A 189 -1.29 18.91 9.35
N VAL A 190 -1.75 17.69 9.56
CA VAL A 190 -2.95 17.37 10.34
C VAL A 190 -2.56 16.27 11.32
N GLU A 191 -2.92 16.45 12.57
CA GLU A 191 -2.84 15.36 13.54
C GLU A 191 -3.76 14.24 13.09
N LEU A 192 -3.20 13.05 12.95
CA LEU A 192 -3.97 11.86 12.64
C LEU A 192 -4.64 11.40 13.94
N SER A 193 -5.93 11.71 14.07
CA SER A 193 -6.70 11.33 15.25
C SER A 193 -6.97 9.82 15.33
N THR A 194 -7.05 9.30 16.53
CA THR A 194 -7.47 7.92 16.83
C THR A 194 -8.50 7.97 17.94
N PRO A 195 -9.70 7.40 17.79
CA PRO A 195 -10.21 6.72 16.59
C PRO A 195 -10.52 7.67 15.44
N LEU A 196 -10.74 7.12 14.24
CA LEU A 196 -11.21 7.89 13.08
C LEU A 196 -12.65 8.34 13.32
N ASP A 197 -12.90 9.62 13.08
CA ASP A 197 -14.27 10.14 13.08
C ASP A 197 -15.01 9.75 11.79
N ALA A 198 -16.27 9.42 11.91
CA ALA A 198 -17.10 9.17 10.73
C ALA A 198 -17.33 10.48 9.96
N ALA A 199 -17.06 10.45 8.64
CA ALA A 199 -17.34 11.58 7.78
C ALA A 199 -18.84 11.76 7.57
N ASP A 200 -19.35 12.98 7.70
CA ASP A 200 -20.71 13.32 7.31
C ASP A 200 -20.80 13.47 5.77
N LEU A 201 -21.18 12.39 5.12
CA LEU A 201 -21.33 12.35 3.67
C LEU A 201 -22.43 13.30 3.16
N SER A 202 -23.41 13.65 4.00
CA SER A 202 -24.47 14.58 3.61
C SER A 202 -23.99 16.02 3.35
N SER A 203 -22.77 16.33 3.75
CA SER A 203 -22.09 17.60 3.49
C SER A 203 -21.18 17.57 2.25
N ILE A 204 -20.98 16.40 1.62
CA ILE A 204 -20.01 16.19 0.56
C ILE A 204 -20.70 16.07 -0.80
N THR A 205 -20.16 16.76 -1.80
CA THR A 205 -20.54 16.55 -3.21
C THR A 205 -19.57 15.54 -3.85
N ALA A 206 -20.11 14.50 -4.50
CA ALA A 206 -19.33 13.42 -5.11
C ALA A 206 -19.48 13.39 -6.63
N MET A 207 -18.38 13.30 -7.36
CA MET A 207 -18.35 12.90 -8.76
C MET A 207 -18.07 11.40 -8.85
N ILE A 208 -18.90 10.67 -9.60
CA ILE A 208 -18.82 9.22 -9.74
C ILE A 208 -18.34 8.90 -11.17
N THR A 209 -17.26 8.15 -11.27
CA THR A 209 -16.72 7.68 -12.53
C THR A 209 -16.43 6.19 -12.46
N SER A 210 -16.75 5.44 -13.52
CA SER A 210 -16.46 4.01 -13.60
C SER A 210 -15.09 3.71 -14.21
N ASP A 211 -14.57 4.59 -15.06
CA ASP A 211 -13.44 4.34 -15.93
C ASP A 211 -12.58 5.59 -16.19
N PHE A 212 -12.84 6.67 -15.47
CA PHE A 212 -12.17 7.97 -15.62
C PHE A 212 -12.25 8.56 -17.04
N GLY A 213 -13.12 8.00 -17.90
CA GLY A 213 -13.23 8.37 -19.30
C GLY A 213 -12.12 7.84 -20.21
N ILE A 214 -11.15 7.13 -19.70
CA ILE A 214 -9.97 6.64 -20.45
C ILE A 214 -9.74 5.12 -20.31
N ALA A 215 -10.25 4.46 -19.28
CA ALA A 215 -10.01 3.04 -19.05
C ALA A 215 -11.07 2.15 -19.70
N SER A 216 -10.63 1.07 -20.35
CA SER A 216 -11.53 0.05 -20.88
C SER A 216 -12.15 -0.78 -19.74
N MET A 217 -13.46 -0.93 -19.74
CA MET A 217 -14.20 -1.70 -18.74
C MET A 217 -15.15 -2.68 -19.41
N SER A 218 -15.18 -3.93 -18.91
CA SER A 218 -16.15 -4.93 -19.40
C SER A 218 -17.59 -4.54 -19.00
N ASN A 219 -18.56 -4.92 -19.83
CA ASN A 219 -20.00 -4.63 -19.54
C ASN A 219 -20.47 -5.25 -18.21
N SER A 220 -19.99 -6.45 -17.89
CA SER A 220 -20.33 -7.10 -16.60
C SER A 220 -19.81 -6.30 -15.40
N TYR A 221 -18.59 -5.79 -15.48
CA TYR A 221 -18.02 -4.97 -14.41
C TYR A 221 -18.74 -3.62 -14.31
N ARG A 222 -19.05 -2.99 -15.43
CA ARG A 222 -19.85 -1.74 -15.48
C ARG A 222 -21.22 -1.91 -14.82
N SER A 223 -21.92 -3.01 -15.09
CA SER A 223 -23.21 -3.29 -14.45
C SER A 223 -23.08 -3.45 -12.93
N ILE A 224 -22.05 -4.14 -12.45
CA ILE A 224 -21.77 -4.28 -11.01
C ILE A 224 -21.47 -2.92 -10.39
N PHE A 225 -20.64 -2.11 -11.05
CA PHE A 225 -20.29 -0.76 -10.58
C PHE A 225 -21.54 0.10 -10.44
N GLN A 226 -22.39 0.16 -11.47
CA GLN A 226 -23.63 0.92 -11.46
C GLN A 226 -24.59 0.45 -10.36
N ALA A 227 -24.76 -0.86 -10.20
CA ALA A 227 -25.59 -1.43 -9.14
C ALA A 227 -25.09 -1.06 -7.74
N ARG A 228 -23.78 -1.03 -7.53
CA ARG A 228 -23.19 -0.67 -6.24
C ARG A 228 -23.24 0.83 -5.97
N THR A 229 -22.90 1.66 -6.94
CA THR A 229 -22.94 3.11 -6.76
C THR A 229 -24.36 3.65 -6.55
N SER A 230 -25.39 3.02 -7.15
CA SER A 230 -26.77 3.40 -6.90
C SER A 230 -27.20 3.20 -5.44
N LEU A 231 -26.56 2.29 -4.70
CA LEU A 231 -26.90 2.00 -3.31
C LEU A 231 -26.43 3.07 -2.33
N PHE A 232 -25.35 3.80 -2.63
CA PHE A 232 -24.78 4.74 -1.67
C PHE A 232 -24.73 6.20 -2.15
N ARG A 233 -24.96 6.48 -3.42
CA ARG A 233 -24.91 7.85 -3.95
C ARG A 233 -25.87 8.83 -3.26
N HIS A 234 -26.97 8.33 -2.70
CA HIS A 234 -27.95 9.14 -1.98
C HIS A 234 -27.48 9.59 -0.57
N HIS A 235 -26.37 9.06 -0.07
CA HIS A 235 -25.78 9.50 1.20
C HIS A 235 -25.04 10.83 1.05
N PHE A 236 -24.67 11.23 -0.18
CA PHE A 236 -23.97 12.49 -0.43
C PHE A 236 -24.95 13.66 -0.56
N ALA A 237 -24.49 14.89 -0.26
CA ALA A 237 -25.25 16.11 -0.50
C ALA A 237 -25.69 16.23 -1.97
N ALA A 238 -24.79 15.88 -2.88
CA ALA A 238 -25.04 15.71 -4.30
C ALA A 238 -24.11 14.65 -4.88
N ALA A 239 -24.60 13.88 -5.84
CA ALA A 239 -23.78 12.90 -6.56
C ALA A 239 -24.13 12.94 -8.05
N TYR A 240 -23.14 13.16 -8.89
CA TYR A 240 -23.29 13.24 -10.35
C TYR A 240 -22.27 12.34 -11.06
N ASP A 241 -22.65 11.86 -12.23
CA ASP A 241 -21.74 11.09 -13.06
C ASP A 241 -20.85 12.05 -13.87
N GLY A 242 -19.56 11.78 -13.95
CA GLY A 242 -18.60 12.61 -14.65
C GLY A 242 -17.20 12.01 -14.66
N ASN A 243 -16.34 12.61 -15.46
CA ASN A 243 -14.92 12.22 -15.50
C ASN A 243 -14.04 13.44 -15.26
N PRO A 244 -12.98 13.32 -14.47
CA PRO A 244 -11.94 14.34 -14.42
C PRO A 244 -11.23 14.42 -15.76
N ASP A 245 -10.58 15.55 -16.03
CA ASP A 245 -9.76 15.70 -17.23
C ASP A 245 -8.46 14.92 -17.07
N PHE A 246 -8.34 13.83 -17.82
CA PHE A 246 -7.15 12.98 -17.92
C PHE A 246 -6.51 13.07 -19.32
N THR A 247 -6.68 14.18 -20.01
CA THR A 247 -6.00 14.44 -21.29
C THR A 247 -4.49 14.21 -21.12
N ASP A 248 -3.90 13.42 -22.02
CA ASP A 248 -2.49 13.04 -22.02
C ASP A 248 -1.96 12.26 -20.79
N ALA A 249 -2.81 11.89 -19.82
CA ALA A 249 -2.37 11.22 -18.59
C ALA A 249 -1.65 9.89 -18.88
N GLU A 250 -2.13 9.11 -19.83
CA GLU A 250 -1.51 7.83 -20.21
C GLU A 250 -0.12 8.05 -20.80
N ASN A 251 0.03 8.96 -21.74
CA ASN A 251 1.31 9.30 -22.37
C ASN A 251 2.30 9.84 -21.33
N CYS A 252 1.87 10.77 -20.47
CA CYS A 252 2.69 11.30 -19.40
C CYS A 252 3.16 10.18 -18.43
N PHE A 253 2.25 9.26 -18.08
CA PHE A 253 2.58 8.15 -17.19
C PHE A 253 3.63 7.22 -17.83
N GLU A 254 3.47 6.82 -19.09
CA GLU A 254 4.40 5.92 -19.76
C GLU A 254 5.79 6.55 -19.93
N VAL A 255 5.88 7.84 -20.29
CA VAL A 255 7.16 8.56 -20.39
C VAL A 255 7.88 8.62 -19.04
N LEU A 256 7.18 9.06 -17.99
CA LEU A 256 7.77 9.21 -16.65
C LEU A 256 8.13 7.86 -16.03
N ARG A 257 7.32 6.84 -16.29
CA ARG A 257 7.61 5.47 -15.89
C ARG A 257 8.85 4.94 -16.60
N GLY A 258 8.96 5.18 -17.92
CA GLY A 258 10.15 4.83 -18.71
C GLY A 258 11.42 5.46 -18.13
N VAL A 259 11.39 6.75 -17.84
CA VAL A 259 12.53 7.45 -17.21
C VAL A 259 12.92 6.79 -15.88
N ASN A 260 11.95 6.46 -15.04
CA ASN A 260 12.22 5.83 -13.73
C ASN A 260 12.86 4.44 -13.84
N PHE A 261 12.65 3.71 -14.96
CA PHE A 261 13.24 2.39 -15.16
C PHE A 261 14.62 2.40 -15.82
N VAL A 262 15.05 3.53 -16.38
CA VAL A 262 16.39 3.65 -16.99
C VAL A 262 17.36 4.48 -16.14
N ALA A 263 16.88 5.12 -15.10
CA ALA A 263 17.69 5.83 -14.10
C ALA A 263 18.31 4.86 -13.09
#